data_b866af08bcbfbd36f1baf392f4cd7e21
#
_entry.id   b866af08bcbfbd36f1baf392f4cd7e21
#
_cell.length_a   1.000
_cell.length_b   1.000
_cell.length_c   1.000
_cell.angle_alpha   90.00
_cell.angle_beta   90.00
_cell.angle_gamma   90.00
#
_symmetry.space_group_name_H-M   'P 1'
#
loop_
_entity.id
_entity.type
_entity.pdbx_description
1 polymer ?
#
loop_
_entity_poly.entity_id
_entity_poly.type
_entity_poly.pdbx_seq_one_letter_code
_entity_poly.pdbx_strand_id
1 'polypeptide(L)'
;MLPLLKQVLDNFNFDVDPALTPEQNTEEVIRSAALLAGAIAAEPLPFADLLLITPLQVKMVLHIGKIHGFEISPARAREIVQELGATLAYGMVARQVMRGVAKLALPVIGGLITAPAVYGWTYALGRTSEVYFQRKVTGQPFGKPQQTLVAQEARKSSRNILPSASDFSDLARELRRRAEEKTSSEVKTGSDTKGSDSKAAPDAADVTAEKPSRPLN
;
A
#
# COMPACT_ATOMS: atom_id res chain seq x y z
N MET A 1 -20.09 -3.20 2.93
CA MET A 1 -18.65 -2.94 3.17
C MET A 1 -17.96 -4.29 3.17
N LEU A 2 -16.94 -4.47 2.36
CA LEU A 2 -16.25 -5.76 2.25
C LEU A 2 -15.68 -6.14 3.63
N PRO A 3 -15.89 -7.39 4.13
CA PRO A 3 -15.41 -7.79 5.46
C PRO A 3 -13.89 -7.60 5.61
N LEU A 4 -13.16 -7.91 4.55
CA LEU A 4 -11.72 -7.75 4.47
C LEU A 4 -11.26 -6.29 4.58
N LEU A 5 -12.06 -5.33 4.08
CA LEU A 5 -11.75 -3.91 4.19
C LEU A 5 -11.77 -3.43 5.65
N LYS A 6 -12.75 -3.89 6.44
CA LYS A 6 -12.78 -3.63 7.87
C LYS A 6 -11.53 -4.18 8.57
N GLN A 7 -11.14 -5.41 8.24
CA GLN A 7 -9.96 -6.07 8.77
C GLN A 7 -8.66 -5.36 8.35
N VAL A 8 -8.57 -4.89 7.09
CA VAL A 8 -7.44 -4.08 6.62
C VAL A 8 -7.36 -2.76 7.37
N LEU A 9 -8.49 -2.10 7.61
CA LEU A 9 -8.55 -0.87 8.39
C LEU A 9 -8.10 -1.11 9.85
N ASP A 10 -8.53 -2.21 10.44
CA ASP A 10 -8.21 -2.51 11.85
C ASP A 10 -6.74 -2.92 12.03
N ASN A 11 -6.20 -3.74 11.13
CA ASN A 11 -4.86 -4.33 11.29
C ASN A 11 -3.89 -4.01 10.14
N PHE A 12 -4.32 -3.31 9.10
CA PHE A 12 -3.58 -3.17 7.83
C PHE A 12 -3.14 -4.55 7.27
N ASN A 13 -4.00 -5.56 7.46
CA ASN A 13 -3.76 -6.94 7.05
C ASN A 13 -4.87 -7.45 6.14
N PHE A 14 -4.51 -8.27 5.14
CA PHE A 14 -5.44 -8.99 4.30
C PHE A 14 -5.40 -10.46 4.75
N ASP A 15 -6.30 -10.87 5.62
CA ASP A 15 -6.37 -12.28 6.01
C ASP A 15 -7.06 -13.09 4.91
N VAL A 16 -6.55 -14.30 4.70
CA VAL A 16 -7.13 -15.25 3.76
C VAL A 16 -8.28 -15.96 4.47
N ASP A 17 -9.48 -15.91 3.91
CA ASP A 17 -10.63 -16.64 4.43
C ASP A 17 -10.58 -18.10 3.93
N PRO A 18 -10.45 -19.09 4.83
CA PRO A 18 -10.40 -20.50 4.45
C PRO A 18 -11.72 -21.03 3.86
N ALA A 19 -12.83 -20.29 4.03
CA ALA A 19 -14.12 -20.65 3.44
C ALA A 19 -14.25 -20.24 1.96
N LEU A 20 -13.36 -19.36 1.48
CA LEU A 20 -13.36 -18.87 0.09
C LEU A 20 -12.33 -19.62 -0.77
N THR A 21 -12.61 -19.68 -2.08
CA THR A 21 -11.64 -20.19 -3.04
C THR A 21 -10.45 -19.23 -3.18
N PRO A 22 -9.28 -19.69 -3.69
CA PRO A 22 -8.14 -18.82 -3.96
C PRO A 22 -8.50 -17.61 -4.85
N GLU A 23 -9.35 -17.83 -5.86
CA GLU A 23 -9.80 -16.77 -6.78
C GLU A 23 -10.68 -15.74 -6.04
N GLN A 24 -11.59 -16.19 -5.18
CA GLN A 24 -12.45 -15.32 -4.37
C GLN A 24 -11.63 -14.50 -3.37
N ASN A 25 -10.69 -15.14 -2.67
CA ASN A 25 -9.77 -14.45 -1.76
C ASN A 25 -8.94 -13.40 -2.50
N THR A 26 -8.41 -13.75 -3.68
CA THR A 26 -7.63 -12.83 -4.51
C THR A 26 -8.46 -11.62 -4.95
N GLU A 27 -9.69 -11.84 -5.42
CA GLU A 27 -10.59 -10.76 -5.81
C GLU A 27 -10.90 -9.83 -4.64
N GLU A 28 -11.16 -10.37 -3.44
CA GLU A 28 -11.42 -9.56 -2.24
C GLU A 28 -10.20 -8.72 -1.83
N VAL A 29 -9.00 -9.31 -1.86
CA VAL A 29 -7.74 -8.60 -1.58
C VAL A 29 -7.54 -7.45 -2.58
N ILE A 30 -7.74 -7.71 -3.87
CA ILE A 30 -7.57 -6.71 -4.93
C ILE A 30 -8.58 -5.57 -4.77
N ARG A 31 -9.86 -5.89 -4.58
CA ARG A 31 -10.92 -4.87 -4.44
C ARG A 31 -10.75 -4.02 -3.19
N SER A 32 -10.40 -4.65 -2.08
CA SER A 32 -10.18 -3.96 -0.81
C SER A 32 -8.96 -3.03 -0.90
N ALA A 33 -7.85 -3.50 -1.46
CA ALA A 33 -6.67 -2.68 -1.67
C ALA A 33 -6.93 -1.52 -2.65
N ALA A 34 -7.66 -1.77 -3.74
CA ALA A 34 -8.00 -0.74 -4.72
C ALA A 34 -8.91 0.34 -4.12
N LEU A 35 -9.93 -0.06 -3.35
CA LEU A 35 -10.83 0.87 -2.66
C LEU A 35 -10.08 1.72 -1.63
N LEU A 36 -9.22 1.08 -0.83
CA LEU A 36 -8.41 1.78 0.16
C LEU A 36 -7.42 2.76 -0.51
N ALA A 37 -6.76 2.35 -1.59
CA ALA A 37 -5.87 3.23 -2.36
C ALA A 37 -6.63 4.43 -2.95
N GLY A 38 -7.83 4.22 -3.47
CA GLY A 38 -8.70 5.28 -3.97
C GLY A 38 -9.15 6.23 -2.87
N ALA A 39 -9.51 5.73 -1.68
CA ALA A 39 -9.86 6.56 -0.53
C ALA A 39 -8.68 7.40 -0.02
N ILE A 40 -7.49 6.83 0.04
CA ILE A 40 -6.26 7.57 0.38
C ILE A 40 -6.01 8.69 -0.65
N ALA A 41 -6.18 8.39 -1.94
CA ALA A 41 -6.01 9.38 -3.01
C ALA A 41 -7.10 10.46 -3.05
N ALA A 42 -8.25 10.24 -2.42
CA ALA A 42 -9.30 11.25 -2.25
C ALA A 42 -8.91 12.35 -1.26
N GLU A 43 -8.02 12.04 -0.31
CA GLU A 43 -7.51 13.02 0.66
C GLU A 43 -6.40 13.89 0.04
N PRO A 44 -6.42 15.21 0.26
CA PRO A 44 -5.41 16.13 -0.26
C PRO A 44 -4.12 16.08 0.59
N LEU A 45 -3.57 14.88 0.78
CA LEU A 45 -2.33 14.69 1.53
C LEU A 45 -1.13 14.76 0.58
N PRO A 46 -0.17 15.68 0.79
CA PRO A 46 1.05 15.68 0.00
C PRO A 46 1.84 14.38 0.23
N PHE A 47 2.29 13.77 -0.87
CA PHE A 47 3.05 12.50 -0.84
C PHE A 47 2.30 11.24 -0.38
N ALA A 48 0.95 11.26 -0.27
CA ALA A 48 0.15 10.10 0.09
C ALA A 48 0.46 8.87 -0.80
N ASP A 49 0.74 9.10 -2.08
CA ASP A 49 1.06 8.04 -3.05
C ASP A 49 2.33 7.26 -2.67
N LEU A 50 3.39 7.95 -2.27
CA LEU A 50 4.65 7.30 -1.91
C LEU A 50 4.60 6.64 -0.53
N LEU A 51 3.96 7.30 0.45
CA LEU A 51 4.02 6.88 1.84
C LEU A 51 2.98 5.81 2.21
N LEU A 52 1.81 5.83 1.56
CA LEU A 52 0.68 4.98 1.93
C LEU A 52 0.27 4.02 0.80
N ILE A 53 0.15 4.49 -0.43
CA ILE A 53 -0.36 3.67 -1.54
C ILE A 53 0.66 2.62 -1.96
N THR A 54 1.95 2.97 -2.03
CA THR A 54 2.98 2.00 -2.42
C THR A 54 3.13 0.85 -1.40
N PRO A 55 3.24 1.07 -0.09
CA PRO A 55 3.22 -0.04 0.89
C PRO A 55 1.96 -0.89 0.83
N LEU A 56 0.79 -0.27 0.61
CA LEU A 56 -0.47 -0.99 0.44
C LEU A 56 -0.43 -1.94 -0.78
N GLN A 57 0.07 -1.46 -1.93
CA GLN A 57 0.21 -2.28 -3.13
C GLN A 57 1.22 -3.41 -2.95
N VAL A 58 2.34 -3.17 -2.25
CA VAL A 58 3.31 -4.21 -1.89
C VAL A 58 2.66 -5.28 -1.04
N LYS A 59 1.88 -4.88 -0.04
CA LYS A 59 1.15 -5.79 0.85
C LYS A 59 0.10 -6.60 0.09
N MET A 60 -0.64 -5.96 -0.82
CA MET A 60 -1.57 -6.64 -1.72
C MET A 60 -0.87 -7.74 -2.53
N VAL A 61 0.27 -7.44 -3.15
CA VAL A 61 1.03 -8.42 -3.96
C VAL A 61 1.59 -9.56 -3.10
N LEU A 62 2.03 -9.28 -1.87
CA LEU A 62 2.43 -10.31 -0.90
C LEU A 62 1.30 -11.31 -0.63
N HIS A 63 0.09 -10.81 -0.40
CA HIS A 63 -1.07 -11.67 -0.08
C HIS A 63 -1.54 -12.46 -1.30
N ILE A 64 -1.54 -11.85 -2.48
CA ILE A 64 -1.83 -12.56 -3.73
C ILE A 64 -0.80 -13.69 -3.92
N GLY A 65 0.49 -13.42 -3.71
CA GLY A 65 1.54 -14.45 -3.76
C GLY A 65 1.25 -15.58 -2.79
N LYS A 66 0.93 -15.28 -1.53
CA LYS A 66 0.61 -16.26 -0.49
C LYS A 66 -0.61 -17.12 -0.86
N ILE A 67 -1.68 -16.52 -1.37
CA ILE A 67 -2.88 -17.24 -1.84
C ILE A 67 -2.53 -18.26 -2.94
N HIS A 68 -1.60 -17.91 -3.82
CA HIS A 68 -1.12 -18.80 -4.89
C HIS A 68 0.05 -19.70 -4.48
N GLY A 69 0.36 -19.82 -3.18
CA GLY A 69 1.36 -20.74 -2.64
C GLY A 69 2.81 -20.24 -2.72
N PHE A 70 3.01 -18.93 -2.92
CA PHE A 70 4.35 -18.33 -2.94
C PHE A 70 4.64 -17.56 -1.66
N GLU A 71 5.68 -17.97 -0.93
CA GLU A 71 6.25 -17.18 0.14
C GLU A 71 7.32 -16.25 -0.44
N ILE A 72 6.95 -15.00 -0.65
CA ILE A 72 7.86 -13.96 -1.15
C ILE A 72 8.16 -12.93 -0.06
N SER A 73 9.37 -12.40 -0.08
CA SER A 73 9.76 -11.32 0.83
C SER A 73 9.11 -9.98 0.44
N PRO A 74 8.97 -9.02 1.39
CA PRO A 74 8.51 -7.67 1.07
C PRO A 74 9.37 -6.96 0.01
N ALA A 75 10.67 -7.23 -0.03
CA ALA A 75 11.57 -6.71 -1.07
C ALA A 75 11.18 -7.25 -2.44
N ARG A 76 10.94 -8.57 -2.55
CA ARG A 76 10.52 -9.20 -3.81
C ARG A 76 9.13 -8.72 -4.27
N ALA A 77 8.19 -8.54 -3.33
CA ALA A 77 6.90 -7.97 -3.68
C ALA A 77 7.02 -6.54 -4.21
N ARG A 78 7.91 -5.72 -3.63
CA ARG A 78 8.20 -4.37 -4.13
C ARG A 78 8.78 -4.38 -5.54
N GLU A 79 9.70 -5.28 -5.85
CA GLU A 79 10.24 -5.45 -7.20
C GLU A 79 9.13 -5.81 -8.20
N ILE A 80 8.23 -6.73 -7.85
CA ILE A 80 7.08 -7.11 -8.70
C ILE A 80 6.16 -5.90 -8.93
N VAL A 81 5.84 -5.13 -7.88
CA VAL A 81 5.04 -3.90 -8.00
C VAL A 81 5.70 -2.90 -8.95
N GLN A 82 7.02 -2.71 -8.84
CA GLN A 82 7.76 -1.80 -9.73
C GLN A 82 7.79 -2.29 -11.17
N GLU A 83 8.07 -3.58 -11.39
CA GLU A 83 8.13 -4.18 -12.74
C GLU A 83 6.76 -4.10 -13.45
N LEU A 84 5.71 -4.61 -12.79
CA LEU A 84 4.36 -4.59 -13.35
C LEU A 84 3.84 -3.16 -13.48
N GLY A 85 4.05 -2.31 -12.47
CA GLY A 85 3.67 -0.90 -12.49
C GLY A 85 4.33 -0.13 -13.64
N ALA A 86 5.63 -0.32 -13.87
CA ALA A 86 6.31 0.29 -15.01
C ALA A 86 5.72 -0.17 -16.36
N THR A 87 5.40 -1.45 -16.48
CA THR A 87 4.75 -2.00 -17.69
C THR A 87 3.36 -1.40 -17.91
N LEU A 88 2.56 -1.26 -16.86
CA LEU A 88 1.25 -0.61 -16.90
C LEU A 88 1.37 0.86 -17.31
N ALA A 89 2.31 1.60 -16.72
CA ALA A 89 2.57 3.00 -17.02
C ALA A 89 2.97 3.18 -18.49
N TYR A 90 3.93 2.37 -18.98
CA TYR A 90 4.38 2.42 -20.36
C TYR A 90 3.22 2.16 -21.34
N GLY A 91 2.41 1.14 -21.10
CA GLY A 91 1.24 0.83 -21.93
C GLY A 91 0.20 1.96 -21.97
N MET A 92 0.07 2.76 -20.91
CA MET A 92 -0.80 3.94 -20.91
C MET A 92 -0.21 5.10 -21.70
N VAL A 93 1.05 5.44 -21.48
CA VAL A 93 1.75 6.54 -22.15
C VAL A 93 1.80 6.31 -23.65
N ALA A 94 2.20 5.11 -24.10
CA ALA A 94 2.27 4.76 -25.50
C ALA A 94 0.94 4.99 -26.26
N ARG A 95 -0.20 4.70 -25.62
CA ARG A 95 -1.53 4.95 -26.20
C ARG A 95 -1.91 6.41 -26.26
N GLN A 96 -1.52 7.20 -25.27
CA GLN A 96 -1.82 8.63 -25.26
C GLN A 96 -1.01 9.38 -26.30
N VAL A 97 0.25 9.00 -26.49
CA VAL A 97 1.10 9.53 -27.56
C VAL A 97 0.49 9.19 -28.93
N MET A 98 0.03 7.95 -29.15
CA MET A 98 -0.63 7.55 -30.40
C MET A 98 -1.95 8.26 -30.66
N ARG A 99 -2.64 8.75 -29.62
CA ARG A 99 -3.89 9.52 -29.75
C ARG A 99 -3.68 11.04 -29.85
N GLY A 100 -2.42 11.49 -29.96
CA GLY A 100 -2.08 12.91 -30.11
C GLY A 100 -2.41 13.77 -28.88
N VAL A 101 -2.65 13.15 -27.71
CA VAL A 101 -2.97 13.89 -26.48
C VAL A 101 -1.68 14.23 -25.74
N ALA A 102 -0.95 15.21 -26.27
CA ALA A 102 0.26 15.77 -25.65
C ALA A 102 -0.06 16.74 -24.48
N LYS A 103 -1.25 16.69 -23.88
CA LYS A 103 -1.64 17.56 -22.75
C LYS A 103 -1.74 16.76 -21.45
N LEU A 104 -0.62 16.24 -21.00
CA LEU A 104 -0.48 15.69 -19.65
C LEU A 104 0.31 16.65 -18.73
N ALA A 105 -0.11 17.90 -18.69
CA ALA A 105 -0.06 18.64 -17.47
C ALA A 105 -1.40 18.35 -16.76
N LEU A 106 -1.49 17.22 -16.06
CA LEU A 106 -2.55 17.05 -15.08
C LEU A 106 -2.18 18.01 -13.94
N PRO A 107 -2.85 19.18 -13.84
CA PRO A 107 -2.80 19.91 -12.59
C PRO A 107 -3.33 18.94 -11.53
N VAL A 108 -2.78 19.01 -10.33
CA VAL A 108 -3.29 18.35 -9.13
C VAL A 108 -4.70 18.91 -8.88
N ILE A 109 -5.67 18.38 -9.62
CA ILE A 109 -7.07 18.76 -9.48
C ILE A 109 -7.66 17.80 -8.48
N GLY A 110 -7.85 18.28 -7.25
CA GLY A 110 -8.65 17.76 -6.15
C GLY A 110 -8.77 16.24 -6.00
N GLY A 111 -8.40 15.71 -4.83
CA GLY A 111 -8.33 14.28 -4.53
C GLY A 111 -9.50 13.39 -5.01
N LEU A 112 -10.72 13.90 -5.07
CA LEU A 112 -11.90 13.15 -5.51
C LEU A 112 -11.86 12.74 -6.99
N ILE A 113 -11.13 13.48 -7.85
CA ILE A 113 -10.96 13.14 -9.28
C ILE A 113 -9.86 12.09 -9.44
N THR A 114 -8.89 12.02 -8.53
CA THR A 114 -7.79 11.05 -8.57
C THR A 114 -8.20 9.70 -8.03
N ALA A 115 -9.15 9.63 -7.10
CA ALA A 115 -9.61 8.39 -6.45
C ALA A 115 -10.01 7.27 -7.44
N PRO A 116 -10.87 7.52 -8.46
CA PRO A 116 -11.22 6.50 -9.45
C PRO A 116 -10.02 6.04 -10.30
N ALA A 117 -9.07 6.94 -10.57
CA ALA A 117 -7.89 6.62 -11.35
C ALA A 117 -6.93 5.72 -10.57
N VAL A 118 -6.72 6.02 -9.27
CA VAL A 118 -5.88 5.23 -8.37
C VAL A 118 -6.54 3.89 -8.05
N TYR A 119 -7.86 3.84 -7.86
CA TYR A 119 -8.62 2.60 -7.76
C TYR A 119 -8.37 1.70 -8.96
N GLY A 120 -8.63 2.20 -10.17
CA GLY A 120 -8.46 1.43 -11.41
C GLY A 120 -7.01 1.00 -11.67
N TRP A 121 -6.03 1.82 -11.26
CA TRP A 121 -4.62 1.48 -11.31
C TRP A 121 -4.27 0.33 -10.37
N THR A 122 -4.65 0.43 -9.09
CA THR A 122 -4.38 -0.58 -8.07
C THR A 122 -5.10 -1.89 -8.38
N TYR A 123 -6.35 -1.83 -8.85
CA TYR A 123 -7.08 -3.00 -9.33
C TYR A 123 -6.36 -3.70 -10.49
N ALA A 124 -5.93 -2.94 -11.50
CA ALA A 124 -5.19 -3.49 -12.64
C ALA A 124 -3.85 -4.11 -12.24
N LEU A 125 -3.13 -3.48 -11.30
CA LEU A 125 -1.90 -4.01 -10.74
C LEU A 125 -2.16 -5.35 -10.02
N GLY A 126 -3.19 -5.44 -9.19
CA GLY A 126 -3.57 -6.66 -8.48
C GLY A 126 -3.92 -7.80 -9.43
N ARG A 127 -4.78 -7.55 -10.44
CA ARG A 127 -5.14 -8.57 -11.46
C ARG A 127 -3.94 -9.03 -12.28
N THR A 128 -3.03 -8.12 -12.62
CA THR A 128 -1.80 -8.49 -13.34
C THR A 128 -0.88 -9.32 -12.46
N SER A 129 -0.81 -9.02 -11.16
CA SER A 129 -0.04 -9.80 -10.18
C SER A 129 -0.62 -11.20 -9.98
N GLU A 130 -1.94 -11.34 -9.95
CA GLU A 130 -2.62 -12.64 -9.90
C GLU A 130 -2.22 -13.52 -11.10
N VAL A 131 -2.36 -13.00 -12.32
CA VAL A 131 -1.97 -13.75 -13.53
C VAL A 131 -0.47 -14.05 -13.53
N TYR A 132 0.37 -13.16 -13.00
CA TYR A 132 1.81 -13.40 -12.83
C TYR A 132 2.06 -14.66 -11.98
N PHE A 133 1.40 -14.76 -10.81
CA PHE A 133 1.58 -15.93 -9.96
C PHE A 133 0.96 -17.20 -10.54
N GLN A 134 -0.23 -17.14 -11.14
CA GLN A 134 -0.86 -18.28 -11.81
C GLN A 134 0.04 -18.85 -12.92
N ARG A 135 0.63 -17.99 -13.76
CA ARG A 135 1.55 -18.42 -14.80
C ARG A 135 2.86 -18.97 -14.24
N LYS A 136 3.32 -18.43 -13.11
CA LYS A 136 4.50 -18.95 -12.43
C LYS A 136 4.27 -20.35 -11.87
N VAL A 137 3.08 -20.67 -11.37
CA VAL A 137 2.67 -22.03 -10.95
C VAL A 137 2.74 -22.98 -12.15
N THR A 138 2.23 -22.57 -13.30
CA THR A 138 2.17 -23.41 -14.52
C THR A 138 3.45 -23.39 -15.37
N GLY A 139 4.49 -22.65 -14.94
CA GLY A 139 5.74 -22.50 -15.71
C GLY A 139 5.57 -21.75 -17.04
N GLN A 140 4.45 -21.04 -17.23
CA GLN A 140 4.18 -20.32 -18.48
C GLN A 140 4.84 -18.93 -18.48
N PRO A 141 5.37 -18.48 -19.65
CA PRO A 141 5.94 -17.15 -19.75
C PRO A 141 4.87 -16.06 -19.59
N PHE A 142 5.24 -14.97 -18.95
CA PHE A 142 4.39 -13.78 -18.77
C PHE A 142 5.18 -12.51 -19.11
N GLY A 143 5.35 -12.30 -20.42
CA GLY A 143 6.11 -11.16 -20.94
C GLY A 143 5.32 -9.85 -20.95
N LYS A 144 6.04 -8.73 -21.16
CA LYS A 144 5.46 -7.37 -21.16
C LYS A 144 4.21 -7.19 -22.03
N PRO A 145 4.11 -7.77 -23.24
CA PRO A 145 2.90 -7.65 -24.05
C PRO A 145 1.67 -8.25 -23.37
N GLN A 146 1.81 -9.45 -22.76
CA GLN A 146 0.71 -10.11 -22.04
C GLN A 146 0.34 -9.35 -20.77
N GLN A 147 1.34 -8.87 -20.01
CA GLN A 147 1.11 -8.02 -18.82
C GLN A 147 0.29 -6.78 -19.21
N THR A 148 0.64 -6.13 -20.33
CA THR A 148 -0.09 -4.95 -20.80
C THR A 148 -1.53 -5.29 -21.18
N LEU A 149 -1.79 -6.41 -21.85
CA LEU A 149 -3.15 -6.84 -22.22
C LEU A 149 -4.00 -7.12 -20.98
N VAL A 150 -3.47 -7.90 -20.02
CA VAL A 150 -4.17 -8.20 -18.76
C VAL A 150 -4.50 -6.92 -18.00
N ALA A 151 -3.52 -6.02 -17.85
CA ALA A 151 -3.72 -4.76 -17.17
C ALA A 151 -4.79 -3.86 -17.83
N GLN A 152 -4.86 -3.88 -19.16
CA GLN A 152 -5.86 -3.11 -19.90
C GLN A 152 -7.26 -3.65 -19.71
N GLU A 153 -7.42 -4.98 -19.77
CA GLU A 153 -8.70 -5.62 -19.54
C GLU A 153 -9.15 -5.43 -18.10
N ALA A 154 -8.26 -5.63 -17.13
CA ALA A 154 -8.53 -5.38 -15.73
C ALA A 154 -8.98 -3.92 -15.47
N ARG A 155 -8.29 -2.95 -16.09
CA ARG A 155 -8.68 -1.53 -15.98
C ARG A 155 -10.02 -1.22 -16.63
N LYS A 156 -10.38 -1.90 -17.71
CA LYS A 156 -11.70 -1.78 -18.32
C LYS A 156 -12.76 -2.37 -17.41
N SER A 157 -12.50 -3.56 -16.87
CA SER A 157 -13.40 -4.25 -15.92
C SER A 157 -13.59 -3.46 -14.62
N SER A 158 -12.54 -2.80 -14.11
CA SER A 158 -12.64 -1.98 -12.89
C SER A 158 -13.67 -0.86 -12.99
N ARG A 159 -13.97 -0.36 -14.18
CA ARG A 159 -14.99 0.69 -14.39
C ARG A 159 -16.40 0.21 -14.09
N ASN A 160 -16.67 -1.09 -14.30
CA ASN A 160 -17.99 -1.69 -14.05
C ASN A 160 -18.25 -1.95 -12.57
N ILE A 161 -17.19 -1.99 -11.77
CA ILE A 161 -17.21 -2.24 -10.33
C ILE A 161 -16.67 -1.05 -9.54
N LEU A 162 -16.57 0.11 -10.18
CA LEU A 162 -16.04 1.32 -9.57
C LEU A 162 -16.96 1.76 -8.44
N PRO A 163 -16.44 1.95 -7.22
CA PRO A 163 -17.19 2.54 -6.12
C PRO A 163 -17.66 3.97 -6.44
N SER A 164 -18.73 4.39 -5.79
CA SER A 164 -19.22 5.75 -5.91
C SER A 164 -18.28 6.79 -5.28
N ALA A 165 -18.44 8.05 -5.64
CA ALA A 165 -17.65 9.13 -5.02
C ALA A 165 -17.89 9.21 -3.50
N SER A 166 -19.10 8.90 -3.04
CA SER A 166 -19.44 8.81 -1.62
C SER A 166 -18.67 7.70 -0.90
N ASP A 167 -18.52 6.51 -1.52
CA ASP A 167 -17.80 5.40 -0.90
C ASP A 167 -16.32 5.77 -0.62
N PHE A 168 -15.67 6.47 -1.56
CA PHE A 168 -14.31 6.97 -1.36
C PHE A 168 -14.24 8.01 -0.25
N SER A 169 -15.16 8.98 -0.24
CA SER A 169 -15.14 10.06 0.74
C SER A 169 -15.51 9.58 2.15
N ASP A 170 -16.41 8.61 2.27
CA ASP A 170 -16.81 8.03 3.56
C ASP A 170 -15.67 7.20 4.15
N LEU A 171 -15.00 6.40 3.32
CA LEU A 171 -13.84 5.66 3.75
C LEU A 171 -12.66 6.57 4.10
N ALA A 172 -12.42 7.62 3.32
CA ALA A 172 -11.38 8.61 3.60
C ALA A 172 -11.61 9.31 4.96
N ARG A 173 -12.84 9.71 5.25
CA ARG A 173 -13.22 10.29 6.56
C ARG A 173 -12.99 9.30 7.71
N GLU A 174 -13.35 8.04 7.52
CA GLU A 174 -13.13 7.00 8.53
C GLU A 174 -11.64 6.76 8.78
N LEU A 175 -10.81 6.72 7.73
CA LEU A 175 -9.35 6.60 7.86
C LEU A 175 -8.76 7.76 8.66
N ARG A 176 -9.18 8.99 8.37
CA ARG A 176 -8.75 10.19 9.09
C ARG A 176 -9.12 10.12 10.57
N ARG A 177 -10.38 9.82 10.88
CA ARG A 177 -10.87 9.69 12.26
C ARG A 177 -10.02 8.69 13.07
N ARG A 178 -9.72 7.53 12.49
CA ARG A 178 -8.88 6.50 13.15
C ARG A 178 -7.44 6.94 13.35
N ALA A 179 -6.87 7.67 12.39
CA ALA A 179 -5.53 8.22 12.53
C ALA A 179 -5.47 9.25 13.68
N GLU A 180 -6.46 10.11 13.81
CA GLU A 180 -6.57 11.10 14.90
C GLU A 180 -6.75 10.44 16.27
N GLU A 181 -7.59 9.40 16.38
CA GLU A 181 -7.80 8.64 17.61
C GLU A 181 -6.50 7.96 18.08
N LYS A 182 -5.74 7.37 17.16
CA LYS A 182 -4.46 6.72 17.46
C LYS A 182 -3.43 7.73 17.95
N THR A 183 -3.30 8.86 17.28
CA THR A 183 -2.38 9.93 17.69
C THR A 183 -2.74 10.48 19.08
N SER A 184 -4.03 10.65 19.36
CA SER A 184 -4.52 11.13 20.66
C SER A 184 -4.26 10.14 21.80
N SER A 185 -4.34 8.83 21.53
CA SER A 185 -4.05 7.77 22.51
C SER A 185 -2.55 7.68 22.83
N GLU A 186 -1.69 7.82 21.82
CA GLU A 186 -0.23 7.82 22.01
C GLU A 186 0.25 9.03 22.82
N VAL A 187 -0.34 10.21 22.59
CA VAL A 187 -0.03 11.43 23.37
C VAL A 187 -0.42 11.27 24.84
N LYS A 188 -1.57 10.66 25.14
CA LYS A 188 -2.00 10.41 26.53
C LYS A 188 -1.08 9.42 27.25
N THR A 189 -0.65 8.36 26.60
CA THR A 189 0.26 7.36 27.20
C THR A 189 1.66 7.92 27.41
N GLY A 190 2.12 8.85 26.57
CA GLY A 190 3.43 9.52 26.71
C GLY A 190 3.48 10.58 27.81
N SER A 191 2.32 11.11 28.27
CA SER A 191 2.26 12.10 29.36
C SER A 191 2.32 11.47 30.76
N ASP A 192 1.87 10.23 30.91
CA ASP A 192 1.83 9.53 32.21
C ASP A 192 3.19 8.94 32.63
N THR A 193 4.17 8.83 31.71
CA THR A 193 5.52 8.34 32.02
C THR A 193 6.51 9.42 32.41
N LYS A 194 6.13 10.71 32.38
CA LYS A 194 7.04 11.83 32.72
C LYS A 194 6.82 12.42 34.10
N GLY A 195 6.02 11.78 34.94
CA GLY A 195 5.59 12.28 36.26
C GLY A 195 6.20 11.62 37.51
N SER A 196 7.18 10.70 37.40
CA SER A 196 7.71 10.01 38.57
C SER A 196 9.21 9.81 38.54
N ASP A 197 10.00 10.87 38.46
CA ASP A 197 11.41 10.82 38.92
C ASP A 197 11.94 12.25 39.10
N SER A 198 11.56 12.83 40.24
CA SER A 198 12.25 13.97 40.79
C SER A 198 12.21 13.91 42.31
N LYS A 199 13.13 13.12 42.88
CA LYS A 199 13.66 13.39 44.24
C LYS A 199 14.77 12.37 44.57
N ALA A 200 16.00 12.80 44.51
CA ALA A 200 17.03 12.60 45.51
C ALA A 200 18.42 12.76 44.89
N ALA A 201 19.04 13.90 45.15
CA ALA A 201 20.48 13.93 45.34
C ALA A 201 20.69 13.67 46.83
N PRO A 202 21.83 13.07 47.26
CA PRO A 202 22.91 13.94 47.63
C PRO A 202 24.34 13.43 47.38
N ASP A 203 25.18 14.42 47.22
CA ASP A 203 26.49 14.60 47.87
C ASP A 203 27.73 13.82 47.44
N ALA A 204 28.68 14.65 47.20
CA ALA A 204 30.10 14.68 47.03
C ALA A 204 30.98 13.54 47.58
N ALA A 205 32.10 13.39 46.91
CA ALA A 205 33.50 13.19 47.26
C ALA A 205 34.14 12.13 46.40
N ASP A 206 35.08 12.42 45.71
CA ASP A 206 36.52 12.71 45.86
C ASP A 206 37.40 11.71 45.09
N VAL A 207 38.25 12.30 44.20
CA VAL A 207 39.66 11.97 43.91
C VAL A 207 40.03 10.54 43.51
N THR A 208 40.54 10.32 42.34
CA THR A 208 41.96 10.34 41.96
C THR A 208 42.17 9.79 40.53
N ALA A 209 43.08 10.44 39.90
CA ALA A 209 43.68 10.14 38.62
C ALA A 209 44.34 8.77 38.57
N GLU A 210 44.33 8.10 37.41
CA GLU A 210 45.55 7.52 36.87
C GLU A 210 45.41 7.21 35.36
N LYS A 211 46.42 7.64 34.63
CA LYS A 211 46.65 7.54 33.21
C LYS A 211 47.70 6.43 32.99
N PRO A 212 48.13 6.14 31.77
CA PRO A 212 47.70 5.12 30.83
C PRO A 212 48.78 4.06 30.57
N SER A 213 48.48 2.99 29.88
CA SER A 213 49.52 2.29 29.10
C SER A 213 48.94 1.53 27.91
N ARG A 214 49.41 1.93 26.76
CA ARG A 214 49.60 1.21 25.50
C ARG A 214 50.83 0.28 25.68
N PRO A 215 51.27 -0.62 24.74
CA PRO A 215 50.71 -1.06 23.46
C PRO A 215 50.93 -2.58 23.15
N LEU A 216 50.64 -2.94 21.85
CA LEU A 216 51.26 -4.01 21.01
C LEU A 216 50.71 -5.45 21.18
N ASN A 217 50.09 -6.00 20.24
CA ASN A 217 50.54 -6.56 18.95
C ASN A 217 49.32 -6.77 18.04
#